data_fb2a75e1e352527eea415836dd10e71d
#
_entry.id   fb2a75e1e352527eea415836dd10e71d
#
_cell.length_a   1.000
_cell.length_b   1.000
_cell.length_c   1.000
_cell.angle_alpha   90.00
_cell.angle_beta   90.00
_cell.angle_gamma   90.00
#
_symmetry.space_group_name_H-M   'P 1'
#
loop_
_entity.id
_entity.type
_entity.pdbx_description
1 polymer ?
#
loop_
_entity_poly.entity_id
_entity_poly.type
_entity_poly.pdbx_seq_one_letter_code
_entity_poly.pdbx_strand_id
1 'polypeptide(L)'
;MLNLNDVVETVNMVQKEHFDVRTVTMGLSLFGAIGATAKKTAENCYDLICRKAENLVAVANELSAAYGVPIVNKRISVTPVSLISAGFVGKESLIAKALDDAAKSVGVDFIGGYSALVHKGMTSYEKSFIESIPEVLASTDILCSSVNVGSTRSGINLDAVALVGKVIKKAAELTADKGGFGAAKFVAFCNAVEDNPFMAGAFHGAGEGECVINVGVSGPGVVYRAVKEAGDCDITEIAETIKRTAFKITRVGGLVAKRAAEKLGAELGIVDLSLAPTPAVGDSVGRILEEMGLTSVGAHGTTACLAILNDAVKKGGLMASSRVGGLSGAFIPVSEDEGMIEAVAKGVLTLNKLEAMTAVCSVGIDMVAVPGDTSCDTLSAILADEAAIGMVNNKTTAVRLIPVPGKTVGETVEFGGLLGFAPIMAVNAGSAERFIARGGHIPAPAHGNKN
;
A
#
# COMPACT_ATOMS: atom_id res chain seq x y z
N MET A 1 -23.49 23.34 17.42
CA MET A 1 -22.60 24.53 17.45
C MET A 1 -21.18 24.03 17.42
N LEU A 2 -20.34 24.50 16.49
CA LEU A 2 -18.90 24.22 16.50
C LEU A 2 -18.31 24.95 17.72
N ASN A 3 -17.68 24.22 18.62
CA ASN A 3 -16.96 24.80 19.73
C ASN A 3 -15.66 25.41 19.17
N LEU A 4 -15.27 26.59 19.66
CA LEU A 4 -14.02 27.24 19.24
C LEU A 4 -12.80 26.35 19.44
N ASN A 5 -12.81 25.54 20.50
CA ASN A 5 -11.72 24.58 20.77
C ASN A 5 -11.63 23.50 19.68
N ASP A 6 -12.75 23.01 19.13
CA ASP A 6 -12.75 22.00 18.05
C ASP A 6 -12.16 22.58 16.76
N VAL A 7 -12.41 23.86 16.49
CA VAL A 7 -11.84 24.57 15.33
C VAL A 7 -10.32 24.73 15.50
N VAL A 8 -9.87 25.17 16.67
CA VAL A 8 -8.44 25.33 16.98
C VAL A 8 -7.72 23.99 16.93
N GLU A 9 -8.32 22.93 17.45
CA GLU A 9 -7.77 21.57 17.36
C GLU A 9 -7.60 21.14 15.91
N THR A 10 -8.62 21.29 15.06
CA THR A 10 -8.53 20.94 13.64
C THR A 10 -7.43 21.73 12.91
N VAL A 11 -7.30 23.03 13.20
CA VAL A 11 -6.23 23.87 12.63
C VAL A 11 -4.85 23.37 13.06
N ASN A 12 -4.68 23.01 14.33
CA ASN A 12 -3.41 22.46 14.83
C ASN A 12 -3.08 21.11 14.18
N MET A 13 -4.05 20.22 14.03
CA MET A 13 -3.87 18.92 13.35
C MET A 13 -3.28 19.10 11.95
N VAL A 14 -3.78 20.08 11.18
CA VAL A 14 -3.29 20.34 9.82
C VAL A 14 -1.96 21.08 9.81
N GLN A 15 -1.86 22.18 10.56
CA GLN A 15 -0.69 23.09 10.45
C GLN A 15 0.55 22.63 11.19
N LYS A 16 0.38 21.86 12.29
CA LYS A 16 1.48 21.48 13.18
C LYS A 16 1.71 19.98 13.27
N GLU A 17 0.71 19.18 12.95
CA GLU A 17 0.70 17.74 13.24
C GLU A 17 0.63 16.89 11.95
N HIS A 18 0.83 17.51 10.80
CA HIS A 18 0.88 16.86 9.48
C HIS A 18 -0.35 16.01 9.13
N PHE A 19 -1.53 16.38 9.66
CA PHE A 19 -2.77 15.72 9.26
C PHE A 19 -3.04 15.98 7.78
N ASP A 20 -3.25 14.92 7.03
CA ASP A 20 -3.62 15.01 5.62
C ASP A 20 -4.71 13.99 5.23
N VAL A 21 -5.41 14.30 4.15
CA VAL A 21 -6.08 13.30 3.34
C VAL A 21 -5.03 12.79 2.36
N ARG A 22 -4.46 11.64 2.67
CA ARG A 22 -3.35 11.08 1.90
C ARG A 22 -3.73 10.84 0.44
N THR A 23 -4.95 10.39 0.20
CA THR A 23 -5.41 10.15 -1.18
C THR A 23 -6.93 10.20 -1.30
N VAL A 24 -7.39 10.71 -2.46
CA VAL A 24 -8.71 10.43 -3.02
C VAL A 24 -8.49 9.52 -4.22
N THR A 25 -8.99 8.29 -4.14
CA THR A 25 -8.81 7.27 -5.16
C THR A 25 -10.13 6.94 -5.83
N MET A 26 -10.18 7.07 -7.16
CA MET A 26 -11.33 6.67 -7.97
C MET A 26 -11.13 5.24 -8.47
N GLY A 27 -11.98 4.31 -7.99
CA GLY A 27 -12.06 2.94 -8.50
C GLY A 27 -12.95 2.88 -9.73
N LEU A 28 -12.48 2.24 -10.80
CA LEU A 28 -13.20 2.15 -12.07
C LEU A 28 -13.26 0.71 -12.58
N SER A 29 -14.47 0.22 -12.83
CA SER A 29 -14.67 -1.05 -13.53
C SER A 29 -14.35 -0.89 -15.02
N LEU A 30 -13.44 -1.72 -15.54
CA LEU A 30 -13.07 -1.76 -16.95
C LEU A 30 -13.79 -2.85 -17.74
N PHE A 31 -14.69 -3.63 -17.15
CA PHE A 31 -15.40 -4.69 -17.87
C PHE A 31 -16.18 -4.16 -19.08
N GLY A 32 -16.80 -2.98 -18.95
CA GLY A 32 -17.51 -2.31 -20.05
C GLY A 32 -16.60 -1.75 -21.16
N ALA A 33 -15.27 -1.74 -20.94
CA ALA A 33 -14.30 -1.27 -21.94
C ALA A 33 -13.75 -2.38 -22.85
N ILE A 34 -14.08 -3.65 -22.57
CA ILE A 34 -13.58 -4.78 -23.39
C ILE A 34 -14.09 -4.65 -24.82
N GLY A 35 -13.16 -4.61 -25.77
CA GLY A 35 -13.44 -4.56 -27.21
C GLY A 35 -13.05 -5.86 -27.91
N ALA A 36 -13.31 -5.93 -29.21
CA ALA A 36 -13.00 -7.11 -30.02
C ALA A 36 -11.49 -7.35 -30.21
N THR A 37 -10.64 -6.38 -29.93
CA THR A 37 -9.17 -6.46 -30.05
C THR A 37 -8.51 -5.76 -28.88
N ALA A 38 -7.26 -6.12 -28.59
CA ALA A 38 -6.46 -5.43 -27.56
C ALA A 38 -6.36 -3.92 -27.80
N LYS A 39 -6.18 -3.50 -29.05
CA LYS A 39 -6.12 -2.08 -29.42
C LYS A 39 -7.45 -1.39 -29.08
N LYS A 40 -8.58 -1.99 -29.46
CA LYS A 40 -9.90 -1.40 -29.17
C LYS A 40 -10.19 -1.36 -27.66
N THR A 41 -9.79 -2.40 -26.92
CA THR A 41 -9.88 -2.41 -25.46
C THR A 41 -9.03 -1.29 -24.84
N ALA A 42 -7.80 -1.11 -25.32
CA ALA A 42 -6.92 -0.03 -24.84
C ALA A 42 -7.52 1.36 -25.11
N GLU A 43 -8.04 1.61 -26.32
CA GLU A 43 -8.74 2.86 -26.66
C GLU A 43 -9.95 3.11 -25.75
N ASN A 44 -10.79 2.08 -25.57
CA ASN A 44 -11.97 2.18 -24.72
C ASN A 44 -11.60 2.44 -23.22
N CYS A 45 -10.54 1.81 -22.71
CA CYS A 45 -10.03 2.06 -21.35
C CYS A 45 -9.56 3.51 -21.20
N TYR A 46 -8.80 4.02 -22.16
CA TYR A 46 -8.35 5.41 -22.18
C TYR A 46 -9.55 6.37 -22.15
N ASP A 47 -10.50 6.21 -23.06
CA ASP A 47 -11.68 7.07 -23.16
C ASP A 47 -12.55 7.02 -21.90
N LEU A 48 -12.72 5.84 -21.30
CA LEU A 48 -13.49 5.66 -20.09
C LEU A 48 -12.85 6.38 -18.90
N ILE A 49 -11.54 6.22 -18.71
CA ILE A 49 -10.80 6.87 -17.62
C ILE A 49 -10.84 8.40 -17.80
N CYS A 50 -10.50 8.90 -18.99
CA CYS A 50 -10.52 10.33 -19.25
C CYS A 50 -11.89 10.95 -18.99
N ARG A 51 -12.98 10.30 -19.39
CA ARG A 51 -14.34 10.77 -19.16
C ARG A 51 -14.76 10.73 -17.69
N LYS A 52 -14.45 9.61 -16.97
CA LYS A 52 -14.90 9.42 -15.58
C LYS A 52 -14.08 10.22 -14.58
N ALA A 53 -12.78 10.36 -14.81
CA ALA A 53 -11.85 11.05 -13.91
C ALA A 53 -11.54 12.49 -14.33
N GLU A 54 -12.21 13.04 -15.35
CA GLU A 54 -12.01 14.40 -15.86
C GLU A 54 -11.93 15.45 -14.76
N ASN A 55 -12.79 15.36 -13.76
CA ASN A 55 -12.91 16.35 -12.70
C ASN A 55 -12.26 15.91 -11.38
N LEU A 56 -11.63 14.73 -11.30
CA LEU A 56 -11.11 14.17 -10.04
C LEU A 56 -10.12 15.13 -9.36
N VAL A 57 -9.14 15.63 -10.10
CA VAL A 57 -8.10 16.50 -9.57
C VAL A 57 -8.68 17.88 -9.18
N ALA A 58 -9.56 18.44 -9.98
CA ALA A 58 -10.20 19.71 -9.71
C ALA A 58 -11.07 19.65 -8.44
N VAL A 59 -11.88 18.60 -8.29
CA VAL A 59 -12.73 18.39 -7.12
C VAL A 59 -11.88 18.16 -5.86
N ALA A 60 -10.81 17.36 -5.94
CA ALA A 60 -9.91 17.15 -4.81
C ALA A 60 -9.26 18.47 -4.36
N ASN A 61 -8.77 19.28 -5.29
CA ASN A 61 -8.18 20.58 -4.97
C ASN A 61 -9.21 21.56 -4.37
N GLU A 62 -10.43 21.58 -4.90
CA GLU A 62 -11.54 22.38 -4.34
C GLU A 62 -11.86 21.98 -2.90
N LEU A 63 -11.95 20.66 -2.63
CA LEU A 63 -12.22 20.16 -1.28
C LEU A 63 -11.07 20.45 -0.33
N SER A 64 -9.83 20.33 -0.79
CA SER A 64 -8.63 20.70 -0.01
C SER A 64 -8.71 22.18 0.40
N ALA A 65 -9.02 23.06 -0.53
CA ALA A 65 -9.16 24.51 -0.24
C ALA A 65 -10.36 24.79 0.68
N ALA A 66 -11.50 24.14 0.46
CA ALA A 66 -12.73 24.37 1.22
C ALA A 66 -12.64 23.92 2.69
N TYR A 67 -11.93 22.84 2.95
CA TYR A 67 -11.78 22.29 4.31
C TYR A 67 -10.46 22.68 4.98
N GLY A 68 -9.53 23.29 4.23
CA GLY A 68 -8.21 23.62 4.74
C GLY A 68 -7.35 22.40 5.07
N VAL A 69 -7.69 21.21 4.54
CA VAL A 69 -6.97 19.97 4.76
C VAL A 69 -6.31 19.54 3.45
N PRO A 70 -4.97 19.34 3.43
CA PRO A 70 -4.29 18.89 2.23
C PRO A 70 -4.85 17.55 1.71
N ILE A 71 -5.17 17.47 0.42
CA ILE A 71 -5.40 16.21 -0.29
C ILE A 71 -4.17 15.96 -1.15
N VAL A 72 -3.28 15.09 -0.66
CA VAL A 72 -1.92 14.98 -1.19
C VAL A 72 -1.89 14.28 -2.53
N ASN A 73 -2.51 13.09 -2.63
CA ASN A 73 -2.56 12.32 -3.87
C ASN A 73 -3.98 12.19 -4.42
N LYS A 74 -4.07 12.16 -5.73
CA LYS A 74 -5.26 11.80 -6.50
C LYS A 74 -4.89 10.58 -7.31
N ARG A 75 -5.62 9.48 -7.13
CA ARG A 75 -5.28 8.18 -7.73
C ARG A 75 -6.46 7.57 -8.46
N ILE A 76 -6.15 6.65 -9.35
CA ILE A 76 -7.12 5.77 -9.99
C ILE A 76 -6.72 4.33 -9.69
N SER A 77 -7.70 3.47 -9.39
CA SER A 77 -7.54 2.03 -9.39
C SER A 77 -8.53 1.42 -10.38
N VAL A 78 -8.09 0.41 -11.12
CA VAL A 78 -8.94 -0.19 -12.15
C VAL A 78 -9.07 -1.70 -11.93
N THR A 79 -10.07 -2.31 -12.56
CA THR A 79 -10.19 -3.76 -12.62
C THR A 79 -8.86 -4.41 -12.98
N PRO A 80 -8.42 -5.49 -12.30
CA PRO A 80 -7.19 -6.18 -12.64
C PRO A 80 -7.10 -6.49 -14.13
N VAL A 81 -6.07 -5.94 -14.80
CA VAL A 81 -5.95 -6.02 -16.26
C VAL A 81 -5.89 -7.49 -16.74
N SER A 82 -5.36 -8.40 -15.92
CA SER A 82 -5.38 -9.83 -16.24
C SER A 82 -6.80 -10.37 -16.49
N LEU A 83 -7.83 -9.80 -15.87
CA LEU A 83 -9.23 -10.25 -16.08
C LEU A 83 -9.84 -9.77 -17.40
N ILE A 84 -9.37 -8.65 -17.93
CA ILE A 84 -9.92 -8.05 -19.16
C ILE A 84 -9.08 -8.29 -20.41
N SER A 85 -7.85 -8.83 -20.25
CA SER A 85 -6.90 -9.03 -21.37
C SER A 85 -6.62 -10.49 -21.70
N ALA A 86 -7.27 -11.45 -21.05
CA ALA A 86 -7.06 -12.89 -21.26
C ALA A 86 -7.26 -13.35 -22.71
N GLY A 87 -8.09 -12.65 -23.49
CA GLY A 87 -8.29 -12.90 -24.93
C GLY A 87 -7.19 -12.30 -25.84
N PHE A 88 -6.21 -11.59 -25.30
CA PHE A 88 -5.23 -10.78 -26.06
C PHE A 88 -3.79 -11.08 -25.69
N VAL A 89 -3.45 -12.33 -25.47
CA VAL A 89 -2.14 -12.81 -25.00
C VAL A 89 -0.99 -12.16 -25.78
N GLY A 90 -0.02 -11.60 -25.06
CA GLY A 90 1.16 -10.93 -25.63
C GLY A 90 0.90 -9.50 -26.14
N LYS A 91 -0.28 -8.92 -25.88
CA LYS A 91 -0.63 -7.54 -26.26
C LYS A 91 -1.09 -6.67 -25.06
N GLU A 92 -0.85 -7.15 -23.86
CA GLU A 92 -1.27 -6.51 -22.59
C GLU A 92 -0.62 -5.15 -22.39
N SER A 93 0.60 -4.96 -22.93
CA SER A 93 1.34 -3.68 -22.90
C SER A 93 0.60 -2.53 -23.59
N LEU A 94 -0.28 -2.81 -24.56
CA LEU A 94 -1.11 -1.78 -25.18
C LEU A 94 -2.13 -1.21 -24.20
N ILE A 95 -2.72 -2.07 -23.36
CA ILE A 95 -3.66 -1.65 -22.31
C ILE A 95 -2.88 -0.89 -21.23
N ALA A 96 -1.73 -1.42 -20.78
CA ALA A 96 -0.87 -0.77 -19.80
C ALA A 96 -0.50 0.66 -20.20
N LYS A 97 -0.08 0.84 -21.46
CA LYS A 97 0.24 2.17 -21.99
C LYS A 97 -0.97 3.10 -22.00
N ALA A 98 -2.13 2.60 -22.43
CA ALA A 98 -3.36 3.39 -22.44
C ALA A 98 -3.78 3.84 -21.02
N LEU A 99 -3.59 2.99 -19.99
CA LEU A 99 -3.85 3.35 -18.59
C LEU A 99 -2.91 4.47 -18.12
N ASP A 100 -1.60 4.34 -18.38
CA ASP A 100 -0.59 5.33 -18.01
C ASP A 100 -0.84 6.68 -18.72
N ASP A 101 -1.11 6.64 -20.02
CA ASP A 101 -1.40 7.84 -20.83
C ASP A 101 -2.70 8.51 -20.36
N ALA A 102 -3.77 7.75 -20.07
CA ALA A 102 -5.03 8.30 -19.56
C ALA A 102 -4.84 8.96 -18.18
N ALA A 103 -4.13 8.29 -17.27
CA ALA A 103 -3.85 8.81 -15.94
C ALA A 103 -3.05 10.13 -15.99
N LYS A 104 -2.05 10.21 -16.87
CA LYS A 104 -1.31 11.47 -17.14
C LYS A 104 -2.21 12.55 -17.72
N SER A 105 -3.12 12.19 -18.64
CA SER A 105 -4.04 13.15 -19.26
C SER A 105 -5.00 13.80 -18.26
N VAL A 106 -5.46 13.04 -17.25
CA VAL A 106 -6.33 13.58 -16.19
C VAL A 106 -5.56 14.16 -15.00
N GLY A 107 -4.22 14.05 -15.00
CA GLY A 107 -3.33 14.69 -14.02
C GLY A 107 -3.31 14.02 -12.66
N VAL A 108 -3.59 12.71 -12.56
CA VAL A 108 -3.48 11.97 -11.31
C VAL A 108 -2.04 11.53 -11.04
N ASP A 109 -1.74 11.25 -9.77
CA ASP A 109 -0.39 10.91 -9.33
C ASP A 109 -0.01 9.46 -9.64
N PHE A 110 -0.98 8.53 -9.52
CA PHE A 110 -0.79 7.09 -9.78
C PHE A 110 -2.05 6.44 -10.35
N ILE A 111 -1.87 5.38 -11.12
CA ILE A 111 -2.91 4.46 -11.52
C ILE A 111 -2.47 3.01 -11.23
N GLY A 112 -3.28 2.29 -10.43
CA GLY A 112 -3.09 0.88 -10.12
C GLY A 112 -4.07 0.00 -10.89
N GLY A 113 -3.74 -1.30 -11.01
CA GLY A 113 -4.60 -2.29 -11.64
C GLY A 113 -3.96 -3.09 -12.77
N TYR A 114 -2.69 -2.84 -13.13
CA TYR A 114 -1.95 -3.79 -13.95
C TYR A 114 -1.60 -5.02 -13.10
N SER A 115 -2.62 -5.80 -12.74
CA SER A 115 -2.57 -6.76 -11.64
C SER A 115 -3.10 -8.13 -12.04
N ALA A 116 -2.65 -9.18 -11.31
CA ALA A 116 -3.10 -10.55 -11.45
C ALA A 116 -3.48 -11.17 -10.09
N LEU A 117 -4.53 -11.99 -10.07
CA LEU A 117 -5.07 -12.64 -8.87
C LEU A 117 -4.85 -14.16 -9.01
N VAL A 118 -3.68 -14.64 -8.58
CA VAL A 118 -3.22 -16.03 -8.78
C VAL A 118 -3.09 -16.83 -7.48
N HIS A 119 -3.75 -16.39 -6.42
CA HIS A 119 -3.65 -16.97 -5.09
C HIS A 119 -4.13 -18.41 -4.97
N LYS A 120 -4.99 -18.88 -5.88
CA LYS A 120 -5.49 -20.26 -5.88
C LYS A 120 -4.82 -21.13 -6.94
N GLY A 121 -4.43 -20.54 -8.03
CA GLY A 121 -3.79 -21.19 -9.16
C GLY A 121 -3.43 -20.15 -10.22
N MET A 122 -2.67 -20.55 -11.22
CA MET A 122 -2.19 -19.67 -12.27
C MET A 122 -2.31 -20.38 -13.62
N THR A 123 -3.00 -19.74 -14.56
CA THR A 123 -3.09 -20.20 -15.94
C THR A 123 -1.81 -19.86 -16.72
N SER A 124 -1.60 -20.49 -17.87
CA SER A 124 -0.47 -20.15 -18.74
C SER A 124 -0.50 -18.69 -19.20
N TYR A 125 -1.70 -18.15 -19.41
CA TYR A 125 -1.90 -16.74 -19.73
C TYR A 125 -1.47 -15.83 -18.57
N GLU A 126 -1.94 -16.07 -17.34
CA GLU A 126 -1.57 -15.27 -16.18
C GLU A 126 -0.08 -15.31 -15.89
N LYS A 127 0.56 -16.47 -16.14
CA LYS A 127 2.02 -16.58 -16.07
C LYS A 127 2.68 -15.62 -17.05
N SER A 128 2.29 -15.62 -18.31
CA SER A 128 2.80 -14.70 -19.34
C SER A 128 2.54 -13.24 -19.00
N PHE A 129 1.34 -12.94 -18.45
CA PHE A 129 0.98 -11.61 -17.96
C PHE A 129 1.93 -11.13 -16.86
N ILE A 130 2.18 -11.96 -15.84
CA ILE A 130 3.09 -11.64 -14.73
C ILE A 130 4.51 -11.45 -15.25
N GLU A 131 4.97 -12.27 -16.19
CA GLU A 131 6.29 -12.15 -16.83
C GLU A 131 6.46 -10.83 -17.59
N SER A 132 5.37 -10.18 -18.03
CA SER A 132 5.41 -8.89 -18.75
C SER A 132 5.52 -7.68 -17.80
N ILE A 133 5.25 -7.82 -16.49
CA ILE A 133 5.21 -6.73 -15.54
C ILE A 133 6.50 -5.89 -15.51
N PRO A 134 7.72 -6.47 -15.48
CA PRO A 134 8.95 -5.68 -15.40
C PRO A 134 9.12 -4.70 -16.55
N GLU A 135 8.89 -5.13 -17.78
CA GLU A 135 9.00 -4.30 -18.99
C GLU A 135 7.92 -3.21 -19.01
N VAL A 136 6.71 -3.55 -18.58
CA VAL A 136 5.61 -2.59 -18.48
C VAL A 136 5.95 -1.50 -17.45
N LEU A 137 6.43 -1.86 -16.27
CA LEU A 137 6.81 -0.88 -15.24
C LEU A 137 8.01 -0.04 -15.63
N ALA A 138 8.95 -0.58 -16.40
CA ALA A 138 10.08 0.17 -16.93
C ALA A 138 9.69 1.16 -18.03
N SER A 139 8.62 0.87 -18.80
CA SER A 139 8.18 1.67 -19.96
C SER A 139 7.02 2.63 -19.65
N THR A 140 6.51 2.63 -18.43
CA THR A 140 5.42 3.52 -17.97
C THR A 140 5.88 4.37 -16.80
N ASP A 141 5.27 5.56 -16.61
CA ASP A 141 5.70 6.51 -15.58
C ASP A 141 4.96 6.30 -14.25
N ILE A 142 3.62 6.34 -14.28
CA ILE A 142 2.78 6.35 -13.07
C ILE A 142 1.89 5.11 -12.93
N LEU A 143 1.97 4.16 -13.86
CA LEU A 143 1.28 2.88 -13.76
C LEU A 143 1.95 2.00 -12.70
N CYS A 144 1.12 1.44 -11.82
CA CYS A 144 1.53 0.52 -10.77
C CYS A 144 0.91 -0.86 -10.97
N SER A 145 1.58 -1.87 -10.43
CA SER A 145 1.22 -3.27 -10.61
C SER A 145 1.18 -4.03 -9.29
N SER A 146 0.40 -5.10 -9.25
CA SER A 146 0.41 -6.03 -8.12
C SER A 146 0.06 -7.45 -8.54
N VAL A 147 0.48 -8.41 -7.69
CA VAL A 147 0.12 -9.82 -7.82
C VAL A 147 -0.34 -10.35 -6.47
N ASN A 148 -1.56 -10.88 -6.39
CA ASN A 148 -2.05 -11.56 -5.18
C ASN A 148 -1.69 -13.05 -5.26
N VAL A 149 -0.72 -13.49 -4.45
CA VAL A 149 -0.15 -14.85 -4.49
C VAL A 149 -0.74 -15.81 -3.47
N GLY A 150 -1.50 -15.31 -2.51
CA GLY A 150 -2.03 -16.13 -1.41
C GLY A 150 -3.30 -15.57 -0.79
N SER A 151 -4.00 -16.43 -0.07
CA SER A 151 -5.10 -16.03 0.81
C SER A 151 -5.32 -17.05 1.93
N THR A 152 -5.92 -16.60 3.02
CA THR A 152 -6.32 -17.49 4.14
C THR A 152 -7.24 -18.61 3.68
N ARG A 153 -8.08 -18.38 2.67
CA ARG A 153 -9.04 -19.36 2.16
C ARG A 153 -8.45 -20.36 1.17
N SER A 154 -7.45 -19.96 0.39
CA SER A 154 -6.89 -20.80 -0.68
C SER A 154 -5.46 -21.28 -0.40
N GLY A 155 -4.76 -20.74 0.59
CA GLY A 155 -3.34 -21.00 0.80
C GLY A 155 -2.44 -20.10 -0.04
N ILE A 156 -1.23 -20.53 -0.35
CA ILE A 156 -0.21 -19.76 -1.06
C ILE A 156 0.22 -20.52 -2.32
N ASN A 157 0.17 -19.85 -3.46
CA ASN A 157 0.68 -20.37 -4.73
C ASN A 157 2.20 -20.13 -4.80
N LEU A 158 2.98 -21.17 -4.46
CA LEU A 158 4.44 -21.06 -4.40
C LEU A 158 5.08 -20.92 -5.78
N ASP A 159 4.43 -21.42 -6.84
CA ASP A 159 4.88 -21.19 -8.22
C ASP A 159 4.76 -19.70 -8.60
N ALA A 160 3.68 -19.04 -8.17
CA ALA A 160 3.52 -17.61 -8.36
C ALA A 160 4.52 -16.81 -7.52
N VAL A 161 4.79 -17.23 -6.27
CA VAL A 161 5.81 -16.62 -5.41
C VAL A 161 7.19 -16.67 -6.06
N ALA A 162 7.58 -17.83 -6.60
CA ALA A 162 8.86 -18.00 -7.30
C ALA A 162 8.96 -17.11 -8.57
N LEU A 163 7.85 -16.92 -9.28
CA LEU A 163 7.79 -16.04 -10.44
C LEU A 163 7.89 -14.56 -10.02
N VAL A 164 7.19 -14.18 -8.97
CA VAL A 164 7.15 -12.79 -8.47
C VAL A 164 8.54 -12.34 -7.96
N GLY A 165 9.33 -13.21 -7.33
CA GLY A 165 10.70 -12.86 -6.96
C GLY A 165 11.57 -12.49 -8.17
N LYS A 166 11.36 -13.17 -9.31
CA LYS A 166 12.03 -12.83 -10.59
C LYS A 166 11.51 -11.50 -11.15
N VAL A 167 10.20 -11.24 -11.03
CA VAL A 167 9.59 -9.97 -11.45
C VAL A 167 10.19 -8.79 -10.67
N ILE A 168 10.26 -8.89 -9.35
CA ILE A 168 10.84 -7.86 -8.48
C ILE A 168 12.28 -7.56 -8.90
N LYS A 169 13.10 -8.60 -9.04
CA LYS A 169 14.50 -8.48 -9.43
C LYS A 169 14.66 -7.78 -10.79
N LYS A 170 13.93 -8.27 -11.80
CA LYS A 170 14.00 -7.75 -13.15
C LYS A 170 13.46 -6.33 -13.27
N ALA A 171 12.37 -5.99 -12.55
CA ALA A 171 11.84 -4.62 -12.53
C ALA A 171 12.85 -3.62 -11.95
N ALA A 172 13.58 -4.01 -10.90
CA ALA A 172 14.65 -3.20 -10.35
C ALA A 172 15.83 -3.05 -11.34
N GLU A 173 16.26 -4.13 -11.97
CA GLU A 173 17.37 -4.13 -12.94
C GLU A 173 17.05 -3.26 -14.17
N LEU A 174 15.85 -3.35 -14.73
CA LEU A 174 15.42 -2.54 -15.88
C LEU A 174 15.30 -1.03 -15.57
N THR A 175 15.28 -0.67 -14.30
CA THR A 175 15.21 0.73 -13.83
C THR A 175 16.40 1.09 -12.93
N ALA A 176 17.55 0.49 -13.18
CA ALA A 176 18.78 0.71 -12.40
C ALA A 176 19.22 2.18 -12.38
N ASP A 177 18.99 2.89 -13.48
CA ASP A 177 19.25 4.34 -13.62
C ASP A 177 18.41 5.20 -12.67
N LYS A 178 17.31 4.66 -12.17
CA LYS A 178 16.38 5.28 -11.21
C LYS A 178 16.38 4.56 -9.85
N GLY A 179 17.50 3.94 -9.46
CA GLY A 179 17.63 3.24 -8.18
C GLY A 179 16.71 2.03 -8.01
N GLY A 180 16.28 1.39 -9.11
CA GLY A 180 15.37 0.23 -9.04
C GLY A 180 13.89 0.60 -8.87
N PHE A 181 13.50 1.83 -9.23
CA PHE A 181 12.15 2.38 -9.01
C PHE A 181 11.01 1.54 -9.61
N GLY A 182 11.27 0.73 -10.64
CA GLY A 182 10.30 -0.22 -11.16
C GLY A 182 9.78 -1.18 -10.10
N ALA A 183 10.65 -1.63 -9.18
CA ALA A 183 10.24 -2.47 -8.06
C ALA A 183 9.43 -1.69 -7.00
N ALA A 184 9.63 -0.38 -6.83
CA ALA A 184 8.83 0.47 -5.95
C ALA A 184 7.37 0.64 -6.44
N LYS A 185 7.12 0.48 -7.75
CA LYS A 185 5.78 0.49 -8.37
C LYS A 185 5.08 -0.88 -8.35
N PHE A 186 5.70 -1.90 -7.77
CA PHE A 186 5.19 -3.27 -7.71
C PHE A 186 4.91 -3.72 -6.29
N VAL A 187 3.78 -4.37 -6.07
CA VAL A 187 3.39 -4.92 -4.77
C VAL A 187 2.92 -6.37 -4.91
N ALA A 188 3.49 -7.28 -4.13
CA ALA A 188 2.95 -8.63 -3.98
C ALA A 188 2.05 -8.71 -2.75
N PHE A 189 0.88 -9.35 -2.87
CA PHE A 189 -0.10 -9.45 -1.79
C PHE A 189 -0.39 -10.90 -1.40
N CYS A 190 -0.72 -11.08 -0.12
CA CYS A 190 -1.57 -12.15 0.37
C CYS A 190 -2.81 -11.52 1.02
N ASN A 191 -4.00 -12.08 0.77
CA ASN A 191 -5.29 -11.51 1.17
C ASN A 191 -5.46 -10.06 0.68
N ALA A 192 -5.17 -9.79 -0.59
CA ALA A 192 -5.35 -8.45 -1.16
C ALA A 192 -6.78 -7.94 -0.95
N VAL A 193 -6.92 -6.70 -0.51
CA VAL A 193 -8.21 -6.01 -0.45
C VAL A 193 -8.51 -5.32 -1.78
N GLU A 194 -9.78 -5.27 -2.13
CA GLU A 194 -10.24 -4.83 -3.46
C GLU A 194 -10.57 -3.34 -3.53
N ASP A 195 -10.57 -2.65 -2.38
CA ASP A 195 -10.98 -1.26 -2.19
C ASP A 195 -9.86 -0.37 -1.61
N ASN A 196 -8.61 -0.78 -1.71
CA ASN A 196 -7.47 -0.13 -1.08
C ASN A 196 -7.10 1.20 -1.77
N PRO A 197 -7.18 2.36 -1.07
CA PRO A 197 -6.78 3.64 -1.64
C PRO A 197 -5.29 3.99 -1.48
N PHE A 198 -4.56 3.34 -0.54
CA PHE A 198 -3.22 3.75 -0.15
C PHE A 198 -2.09 3.17 -1.00
N MET A 199 -2.13 1.88 -1.28
CA MET A 199 -1.04 1.22 -1.99
C MET A 199 -1.03 1.59 -3.46
N ALA A 200 0.14 1.87 -4.02
CA ALA A 200 0.29 2.16 -5.45
C ALA A 200 -0.12 0.96 -6.33
N GLY A 201 0.07 -0.27 -5.84
CA GLY A 201 -0.37 -1.50 -6.51
C GLY A 201 -1.83 -1.90 -6.27
N ALA A 202 -2.67 -1.02 -5.72
CA ALA A 202 -4.09 -1.28 -5.53
C ALA A 202 -4.82 -1.52 -6.85
N PHE A 203 -5.96 -2.20 -6.77
CA PHE A 203 -6.84 -2.45 -7.90
C PHE A 203 -8.31 -2.29 -7.48
N HIS A 204 -9.19 -2.18 -8.45
CA HIS A 204 -10.63 -2.13 -8.25
C HIS A 204 -11.20 -3.54 -8.42
N GLY A 205 -11.86 -4.07 -7.40
CA GLY A 205 -12.35 -5.44 -7.37
C GLY A 205 -13.43 -5.73 -8.40
N ALA A 206 -13.52 -7.00 -8.78
CA ALA A 206 -14.50 -7.45 -9.78
C ALA A 206 -15.96 -7.34 -9.28
N GLY A 207 -16.16 -7.32 -7.96
CA GLY A 207 -17.49 -7.19 -7.32
C GLY A 207 -17.87 -5.77 -6.94
N GLU A 208 -16.98 -4.79 -7.16
CA GLU A 208 -17.21 -3.38 -6.85
C GLU A 208 -18.11 -2.68 -7.88
N GLY A 209 -18.63 -1.50 -7.53
CA GLY A 209 -19.44 -0.66 -8.41
C GLY A 209 -18.67 -0.17 -9.64
N GLU A 210 -19.38 0.43 -10.61
CA GLU A 210 -18.75 0.92 -11.84
C GLU A 210 -17.74 2.05 -11.61
N CYS A 211 -18.03 2.92 -10.62
CA CYS A 211 -17.21 4.07 -10.26
C CYS A 211 -17.39 4.36 -8.76
N VAL A 212 -16.33 4.20 -8.00
CA VAL A 212 -16.33 4.29 -6.53
C VAL A 212 -15.25 5.26 -6.06
N ILE A 213 -15.54 6.09 -5.06
CA ILE A 213 -14.55 6.96 -4.42
C ILE A 213 -14.15 6.36 -3.06
N ASN A 214 -12.90 5.99 -2.94
CA ASN A 214 -12.24 5.57 -1.71
C ASN A 214 -11.30 6.67 -1.23
N VAL A 215 -11.28 6.94 0.07
CA VAL A 215 -10.45 8.00 0.65
C VAL A 215 -9.53 7.43 1.71
N GLY A 216 -8.26 7.72 1.60
CA GLY A 216 -7.27 7.40 2.62
C GLY A 216 -6.90 8.64 3.43
N VAL A 217 -7.02 8.54 4.75
CA VAL A 217 -6.57 9.58 5.68
C VAL A 217 -5.39 9.09 6.49
N SER A 218 -4.48 10.02 6.80
CA SER A 218 -3.28 9.74 7.56
C SER A 218 -3.06 10.80 8.64
N GLY A 219 -2.26 10.48 9.62
CA GLY A 219 -1.93 11.41 10.68
C GLY A 219 -1.06 10.78 11.77
N PRO A 220 0.09 10.17 11.43
CA PRO A 220 1.06 9.71 12.44
C PRO A 220 1.47 10.85 13.37
N GLY A 221 1.70 12.03 12.83
CA GLY A 221 2.07 13.22 13.63
C GLY A 221 1.01 13.63 14.64
N VAL A 222 -0.27 13.53 14.27
CA VAL A 222 -1.39 13.81 15.20
C VAL A 222 -1.41 12.80 16.35
N VAL A 223 -1.24 11.51 16.03
CA VAL A 223 -1.19 10.44 17.05
C VAL A 223 0.07 10.57 17.90
N TYR A 224 1.23 10.83 17.31
CA TYR A 224 2.48 11.06 18.02
C TYR A 224 2.32 12.17 19.08
N ARG A 225 1.78 13.31 18.67
CA ARG A 225 1.56 14.42 19.58
C ARG A 225 0.58 14.07 20.69
N ALA A 226 -0.53 13.42 20.37
CA ALA A 226 -1.52 13.01 21.37
C ALA A 226 -0.93 12.05 22.41
N VAL A 227 -0.09 11.09 22.00
CA VAL A 227 0.61 10.19 22.93
C VAL A 227 1.61 10.95 23.79
N LYS A 228 2.37 11.86 23.19
CA LYS A 228 3.33 12.71 23.91
C LYS A 228 2.66 13.61 24.96
N GLU A 229 1.53 14.20 24.64
CA GLU A 229 0.75 15.03 25.55
C GLU A 229 0.08 14.23 26.68
N ALA A 230 -0.16 12.93 26.48
CA ALA A 230 -0.66 12.03 27.53
C ALA A 230 0.39 11.80 28.64
N GLY A 231 1.68 11.96 28.35
CA GLY A 231 2.78 11.90 29.34
C GLY A 231 2.94 10.51 29.97
N ASP A 232 3.35 10.48 31.22
CA ASP A 232 3.62 9.26 31.99
C ASP A 232 2.31 8.59 32.48
N CYS A 233 1.41 8.26 31.56
CA CYS A 233 0.22 7.49 31.87
C CYS A 233 0.43 5.99 31.57
N ASP A 234 -0.50 5.16 32.03
CA ASP A 234 -0.42 3.72 31.74
C ASP A 234 -0.79 3.40 30.29
N ILE A 235 -0.45 2.19 29.86
CA ILE A 235 -0.65 1.76 28.48
C ILE A 235 -2.13 1.71 28.06
N THR A 236 -3.05 1.58 29.01
CA THR A 236 -4.50 1.60 28.76
C THR A 236 -4.95 3.01 28.39
N GLU A 237 -4.45 4.01 29.07
CA GLU A 237 -4.74 5.43 28.78
C GLU A 237 -4.11 5.86 27.45
N ILE A 238 -2.90 5.37 27.14
CA ILE A 238 -2.27 5.55 25.82
C ILE A 238 -3.19 4.98 24.72
N ALA A 239 -3.65 3.75 24.85
CA ALA A 239 -4.53 3.11 23.87
C ALA A 239 -5.86 3.87 23.69
N GLU A 240 -6.47 4.36 24.79
CA GLU A 240 -7.68 5.18 24.72
C GLU A 240 -7.43 6.55 24.05
N THR A 241 -6.25 7.14 24.26
CA THR A 241 -5.85 8.39 23.63
C THR A 241 -5.69 8.21 22.13
N ILE A 242 -4.99 7.15 21.70
CA ILE A 242 -4.83 6.79 20.28
C ILE A 242 -6.20 6.57 19.65
N LYS A 243 -7.08 5.80 20.28
CA LYS A 243 -8.44 5.51 19.78
C LYS A 243 -9.27 6.77 19.57
N ARG A 244 -9.26 7.71 20.54
CA ARG A 244 -9.97 9.00 20.43
C ARG A 244 -9.42 9.87 19.31
N THR A 245 -8.10 9.88 19.12
CA THR A 245 -7.44 10.62 18.05
C THR A 245 -7.79 10.03 16.68
N ALA A 246 -7.73 8.72 16.54
CA ALA A 246 -8.12 7.99 15.34
C ALA A 246 -9.58 8.23 14.95
N PHE A 247 -10.48 8.29 15.93
CA PHE A 247 -11.89 8.66 15.70
C PHE A 247 -12.01 10.04 15.04
N LYS A 248 -11.31 11.06 15.57
CA LYS A 248 -11.36 12.42 15.01
C LYS A 248 -10.83 12.49 13.58
N ILE A 249 -9.68 11.87 13.32
CA ILE A 249 -9.07 11.79 11.99
C ILE A 249 -10.06 11.15 10.98
N THR A 250 -10.65 10.02 11.33
CA THR A 250 -11.59 9.30 10.46
C THR A 250 -12.85 10.11 10.15
N ARG A 251 -13.35 10.90 11.10
CA ARG A 251 -14.51 11.78 10.87
C ARG A 251 -14.26 12.81 9.78
N VAL A 252 -13.06 13.39 9.74
CA VAL A 252 -12.69 14.34 8.67
C VAL A 252 -12.60 13.62 7.32
N GLY A 253 -11.96 12.44 7.29
CA GLY A 253 -11.89 11.62 6.08
C GLY A 253 -13.26 11.25 5.53
N GLY A 254 -14.21 10.86 6.40
CA GLY A 254 -15.57 10.55 6.02
C GLY A 254 -16.32 11.74 5.38
N LEU A 255 -16.06 12.97 5.88
CA LEU A 255 -16.63 14.18 5.29
C LEU A 255 -16.09 14.41 3.87
N VAL A 256 -14.77 14.32 3.70
CA VAL A 256 -14.13 14.49 2.39
C VAL A 256 -14.61 13.42 1.41
N ALA A 257 -14.65 12.14 1.83
CA ALA A 257 -15.09 11.02 1.01
C ALA A 257 -16.52 11.23 0.47
N LYS A 258 -17.45 11.59 1.37
CA LYS A 258 -18.84 11.86 1.01
C LYS A 258 -18.95 12.99 -0.01
N ARG A 259 -18.26 14.10 0.22
CA ARG A 259 -18.31 15.25 -0.68
C ARG A 259 -17.64 15.02 -2.02
N ALA A 260 -16.53 14.26 -2.03
CA ALA A 260 -15.88 13.86 -3.27
C ALA A 260 -16.81 12.98 -4.12
N ALA A 261 -17.43 11.97 -3.52
CA ALA A 261 -18.37 11.09 -4.21
C ALA A 261 -19.58 11.86 -4.78
N GLU A 262 -20.20 12.74 -3.97
CA GLU A 262 -21.32 13.60 -4.42
C GLU A 262 -20.94 14.48 -5.61
N LYS A 263 -19.78 15.16 -5.55
CA LYS A 263 -19.34 16.08 -6.62
C LYS A 263 -18.93 15.36 -7.91
N LEU A 264 -18.38 14.16 -7.78
CA LEU A 264 -17.94 13.35 -8.92
C LEU A 264 -19.05 12.46 -9.48
N GLY A 265 -20.23 12.41 -8.86
CA GLY A 265 -21.32 11.55 -9.30
C GLY A 265 -20.96 10.07 -9.23
N ALA A 266 -20.15 9.69 -8.23
CA ALA A 266 -19.67 8.33 -8.02
C ALA A 266 -20.24 7.73 -6.74
N GLU A 267 -20.17 6.40 -6.60
CA GLU A 267 -20.55 5.73 -5.37
C GLU A 267 -19.54 6.05 -4.25
N LEU A 268 -20.04 6.18 -3.03
CA LEU A 268 -19.19 6.31 -1.86
C LEU A 268 -18.68 4.93 -1.43
N GLY A 269 -17.41 4.70 -1.56
CA GLY A 269 -16.70 3.51 -1.10
C GLY A 269 -16.32 3.57 0.37
N ILE A 270 -15.04 3.35 0.66
CA ILE A 270 -14.53 3.26 2.04
C ILE A 270 -13.71 4.49 2.44
N VAL A 271 -13.56 4.63 3.75
CA VAL A 271 -12.58 5.49 4.38
C VAL A 271 -11.51 4.60 5.01
N ASP A 272 -10.30 4.70 4.52
CA ASP A 272 -9.15 4.00 5.06
C ASP A 272 -8.41 4.93 6.03
N LEU A 273 -8.39 4.59 7.31
CA LEU A 273 -7.54 5.24 8.29
C LEU A 273 -6.26 4.44 8.43
N SER A 274 -5.25 4.81 7.67
CA SER A 274 -3.92 4.23 7.78
C SER A 274 -2.93 5.28 8.26
N LEU A 275 -2.27 5.00 9.38
CA LEU A 275 -1.14 5.80 9.81
C LEU A 275 0.03 5.50 8.86
N ALA A 276 0.02 6.17 7.71
CA ALA A 276 1.03 6.08 6.68
C ALA A 276 1.99 7.27 6.85
N PRO A 277 3.22 7.06 7.32
CA PRO A 277 4.16 8.14 7.60
C PRO A 277 4.63 8.85 6.33
N THR A 278 5.31 9.97 6.53
CA THR A 278 6.11 10.64 5.51
C THR A 278 7.53 10.82 6.02
N PRO A 279 8.51 11.13 5.15
CA PRO A 279 9.87 11.43 5.58
C PRO A 279 9.99 12.71 6.43
N ALA A 280 8.91 13.45 6.61
CA ALA A 280 8.90 14.68 7.40
C ALA A 280 9.08 14.37 8.89
N VAL A 281 9.91 15.17 9.55
CA VAL A 281 10.14 15.07 11.01
C VAL A 281 8.83 15.24 11.77
N GLY A 282 8.52 14.28 12.64
CA GLY A 282 7.31 14.28 13.46
C GLY A 282 6.10 13.58 12.81
N ASP A 283 6.20 13.08 11.59
CA ASP A 283 5.16 12.27 10.91
C ASP A 283 5.63 10.81 10.78
N SER A 284 5.87 10.15 11.89
CA SER A 284 6.53 8.83 11.96
C SER A 284 5.78 7.87 12.89
N VAL A 285 5.49 6.69 12.39
CA VAL A 285 4.98 5.57 13.21
C VAL A 285 6.07 5.05 14.14
N GLY A 286 7.32 5.02 13.69
CA GLY A 286 8.47 4.68 14.54
C GLY A 286 8.53 5.57 15.79
N ARG A 287 8.34 6.88 15.63
CA ARG A 287 8.33 7.83 16.77
C ARG A 287 7.15 7.64 17.70
N ILE A 288 5.98 7.24 17.19
CA ILE A 288 4.84 6.90 18.07
C ILE A 288 5.23 5.72 18.97
N LEU A 289 5.86 4.68 18.41
CA LEU A 289 6.26 3.50 19.19
C LEU A 289 7.35 3.84 20.22
N GLU A 290 8.26 4.75 19.90
CA GLU A 290 9.26 5.27 20.84
C GLU A 290 8.61 6.07 21.97
N GLU A 291 7.65 6.92 21.66
CA GLU A 291 6.91 7.69 22.68
C GLU A 291 6.07 6.80 23.61
N MET A 292 5.67 5.60 23.14
CA MET A 292 5.04 4.57 23.98
C MET A 292 6.02 3.90 24.98
N GLY A 293 7.28 4.34 25.04
CA GLY A 293 8.28 3.92 26.01
C GLY A 293 9.42 3.06 25.45
N LEU A 294 9.60 2.99 24.13
CA LEU A 294 10.75 2.32 23.52
C LEU A 294 11.92 3.31 23.33
N THR A 295 13.14 2.87 23.56
CA THR A 295 14.33 3.67 23.27
C THR A 295 14.64 3.80 21.79
N SER A 296 14.19 2.81 21.00
CA SER A 296 14.25 2.82 19.55
C SER A 296 13.27 1.79 19.01
N VAL A 297 12.61 2.08 17.91
CA VAL A 297 11.84 1.08 17.15
C VAL A 297 12.78 -0.05 16.70
N GLY A 298 12.31 -1.30 16.75
CA GLY A 298 13.14 -2.48 16.54
C GLY A 298 13.59 -3.17 17.83
N ALA A 299 13.65 -2.47 18.97
CA ALA A 299 13.93 -3.06 20.27
C ALA A 299 12.86 -4.10 20.69
N HIS A 300 13.18 -4.94 21.67
CA HIS A 300 12.17 -5.83 22.26
C HIS A 300 11.03 -4.99 22.84
N GLY A 301 9.78 -5.41 22.62
CA GLY A 301 8.57 -4.64 22.94
C GLY A 301 7.93 -3.95 21.71
N THR A 302 8.67 -3.67 20.63
CA THR A 302 8.15 -2.98 19.44
C THR A 302 6.92 -3.67 18.86
N THR A 303 6.93 -4.99 18.71
CA THR A 303 5.77 -5.75 18.19
C THR A 303 4.54 -5.62 19.09
N ALA A 304 4.72 -5.60 20.42
CA ALA A 304 3.62 -5.39 21.37
C ALA A 304 3.06 -3.96 21.29
N CYS A 305 3.91 -2.94 21.26
CA CYS A 305 3.48 -1.55 21.08
C CYS A 305 2.74 -1.35 19.75
N LEU A 306 3.26 -1.94 18.67
CA LEU A 306 2.61 -1.87 17.34
C LEU A 306 1.25 -2.58 17.34
N ALA A 307 1.09 -3.70 18.05
CA ALA A 307 -0.20 -4.36 18.19
C ALA A 307 -1.24 -3.48 18.88
N ILE A 308 -0.85 -2.79 19.95
CA ILE A 308 -1.70 -1.84 20.66
C ILE A 308 -2.07 -0.66 19.75
N LEU A 309 -1.08 -0.07 19.09
CA LEU A 309 -1.29 1.06 18.16
C LEU A 309 -2.28 0.67 17.04
N ASN A 310 -2.03 -0.46 16.39
CA ASN A 310 -2.85 -0.92 15.27
C ASN A 310 -4.31 -1.20 15.70
N ASP A 311 -4.51 -1.86 16.84
CA ASP A 311 -5.83 -2.16 17.39
C ASP A 311 -6.59 -0.89 17.79
N ALA A 312 -5.93 0.03 18.49
CA ALA A 312 -6.52 1.29 18.93
C ALA A 312 -6.95 2.17 17.74
N VAL A 313 -6.12 2.24 16.69
CA VAL A 313 -6.43 2.95 15.44
C VAL A 313 -7.66 2.35 14.78
N LYS A 314 -7.72 1.02 14.61
CA LYS A 314 -8.87 0.34 14.01
C LYS A 314 -10.16 0.56 14.82
N LYS A 315 -10.10 0.46 16.14
CA LYS A 315 -11.24 0.73 17.02
C LYS A 315 -11.76 2.16 16.87
N GLY A 316 -10.85 3.14 16.83
CA GLY A 316 -11.20 4.55 16.61
C GLY A 316 -11.88 4.78 15.26
N GLY A 317 -11.34 4.19 14.19
CA GLY A 317 -11.93 4.24 12.86
C GLY A 317 -13.33 3.65 12.82
N LEU A 318 -13.53 2.42 13.30
CA LEU A 318 -14.84 1.74 13.33
C LEU A 318 -15.89 2.49 14.14
N MET A 319 -15.51 3.20 15.20
CA MET A 319 -16.42 4.05 15.96
C MET A 319 -16.83 5.32 15.18
N ALA A 320 -16.00 5.79 14.27
CA ALA A 320 -16.21 7.04 13.52
C ALA A 320 -17.04 6.83 12.26
N SER A 321 -16.96 5.67 11.61
CA SER A 321 -17.59 5.39 10.32
C SER A 321 -17.93 3.92 10.17
N SER A 322 -19.10 3.63 9.60
CA SER A 322 -19.48 2.29 9.15
C SER A 322 -18.86 1.87 7.82
N ARG A 323 -18.08 2.77 7.20
CA ARG A 323 -17.42 2.56 5.91
C ARG A 323 -15.89 2.50 6.04
N VAL A 324 -15.40 2.04 7.18
CA VAL A 324 -13.97 1.77 7.36
C VAL A 324 -13.61 0.51 6.59
N GLY A 325 -12.56 0.59 5.78
CA GLY A 325 -12.09 -0.51 4.93
C GLY A 325 -10.63 -0.35 4.54
N GLY A 326 -10.25 -0.96 3.43
CA GLY A 326 -8.89 -0.92 2.91
C GLY A 326 -7.89 -1.58 3.84
N LEU A 327 -6.77 -0.90 4.07
CA LEU A 327 -5.66 -1.35 4.91
C LEU A 327 -5.59 -0.63 6.27
N SER A 328 -6.71 -0.09 6.74
CA SER A 328 -6.79 0.69 7.99
C SER A 328 -5.93 0.13 9.13
N GLY A 329 -5.13 1.01 9.76
CA GLY A 329 -4.23 0.67 10.86
C GLY A 329 -2.88 1.35 10.78
N ALA A 330 -1.83 0.73 11.31
CA ALA A 330 -0.48 1.27 11.31
C ALA A 330 0.36 0.69 10.17
N PHE A 331 0.91 1.56 9.30
CA PHE A 331 1.88 1.23 8.27
C PHE A 331 3.30 1.32 8.82
N ILE A 332 4.19 0.52 8.28
CA ILE A 332 5.61 0.48 8.67
C ILE A 332 6.55 0.52 7.45
N PRO A 333 6.35 1.44 6.47
CA PRO A 333 7.27 1.56 5.34
C PRO A 333 8.60 2.12 5.82
N VAL A 334 9.70 1.49 5.41
CA VAL A 334 11.03 1.89 5.92
C VAL A 334 11.49 3.21 5.32
N SER A 335 11.33 3.43 4.00
CA SER A 335 11.84 4.66 3.36
C SER A 335 11.02 5.91 3.63
N GLU A 336 9.78 5.74 4.07
CA GLU A 336 8.80 6.83 4.26
C GLU A 336 8.71 7.27 5.75
N ASP A 337 9.48 6.65 6.66
CA ASP A 337 9.40 6.87 8.11
C ASP A 337 10.76 7.20 8.71
N GLU A 338 10.94 8.44 9.20
CA GLU A 338 12.23 8.87 9.77
C GLU A 338 12.71 8.01 10.95
N GLY A 339 11.78 7.55 11.80
CA GLY A 339 12.12 6.70 12.94
C GLY A 339 12.57 5.31 12.50
N MET A 340 11.92 4.73 11.47
CA MET A 340 12.32 3.45 10.88
C MET A 340 13.69 3.58 10.19
N ILE A 341 13.90 4.63 9.40
CA ILE A 341 15.18 4.92 8.73
C ILE A 341 16.31 4.99 9.76
N GLU A 342 16.13 5.76 10.82
CA GLU A 342 17.14 5.94 11.87
C GLU A 342 17.42 4.60 12.59
N ALA A 343 16.40 3.82 12.91
CA ALA A 343 16.54 2.53 13.59
C ALA A 343 17.28 1.49 12.72
N VAL A 344 17.05 1.48 11.42
CA VAL A 344 17.82 0.66 10.48
C VAL A 344 19.27 1.10 10.43
N ALA A 345 19.53 2.41 10.32
CA ALA A 345 20.90 2.95 10.29
C ALA A 345 21.67 2.64 11.60
N LYS A 346 20.99 2.58 12.73
CA LYS A 346 21.57 2.16 14.02
C LYS A 346 21.72 0.62 14.16
N GLY A 347 21.20 -0.16 13.23
CA GLY A 347 21.19 -1.63 13.31
C GLY A 347 20.24 -2.21 14.36
N VAL A 348 19.32 -1.42 14.90
CA VAL A 348 18.31 -1.87 15.88
C VAL A 348 17.11 -2.52 15.18
N LEU A 349 16.68 -1.94 14.06
CA LEU A 349 15.63 -2.51 13.22
C LEU A 349 16.25 -3.37 12.11
N THR A 350 16.03 -4.65 12.18
CA THR A 350 16.47 -5.64 11.17
C THR A 350 15.30 -6.14 10.34
N LEU A 351 15.57 -6.76 9.19
CA LEU A 351 14.53 -7.35 8.34
C LEU A 351 13.70 -8.41 9.10
N ASN A 352 14.36 -9.29 9.85
CA ASN A 352 13.66 -10.30 10.67
C ASN A 352 12.76 -9.67 11.75
N LYS A 353 13.18 -8.52 12.31
CA LYS A 353 12.34 -7.80 13.27
C LYS A 353 11.15 -7.15 12.55
N LEU A 354 11.36 -6.64 11.36
CA LEU A 354 10.29 -6.06 10.54
C LEU A 354 9.27 -7.15 10.16
N GLU A 355 9.70 -8.34 9.73
CA GLU A 355 8.83 -9.50 9.50
C GLU A 355 7.97 -9.84 10.73
N ALA A 356 8.58 -9.89 11.92
CA ALA A 356 7.82 -10.13 13.16
C ALA A 356 6.79 -9.02 13.44
N MET A 357 7.07 -7.78 13.08
CA MET A 357 6.15 -6.65 13.23
C MET A 357 4.99 -6.74 12.25
N THR A 358 5.18 -7.33 11.07
CA THR A 358 4.12 -7.48 10.08
C THR A 358 3.00 -8.41 10.50
N ALA A 359 3.23 -9.27 11.48
CA ALA A 359 2.17 -10.08 12.08
C ALA A 359 1.06 -9.23 12.73
N VAL A 360 1.35 -8.01 13.15
CA VAL A 360 0.45 -7.11 13.90
C VAL A 360 0.22 -5.74 13.25
N CYS A 361 0.97 -5.37 12.21
CA CYS A 361 0.73 -4.15 11.44
C CYS A 361 -0.48 -4.30 10.49
N SER A 362 -0.83 -3.25 9.78
CA SER A 362 -1.96 -3.30 8.83
C SER A 362 -1.58 -3.76 7.42
N VAL A 363 -0.32 -3.70 7.04
CA VAL A 363 0.12 -3.97 5.67
C VAL A 363 1.09 -5.15 5.59
N GLY A 364 2.36 -4.97 5.85
CA GLY A 364 3.43 -5.95 5.63
C GLY A 364 4.78 -5.26 5.50
N ILE A 365 5.71 -5.89 4.80
CA ILE A 365 6.99 -5.29 4.42
C ILE A 365 6.73 -4.27 3.32
N ASP A 366 7.06 -3.02 3.60
CA ASP A 366 6.79 -1.93 2.66
C ASP A 366 8.00 -1.02 2.49
N MET A 367 8.30 -0.66 1.23
CA MET A 367 9.40 0.24 0.85
C MET A 367 10.74 -0.12 1.49
N VAL A 368 11.07 -1.40 1.45
CA VAL A 368 12.33 -1.94 1.99
C VAL A 368 13.35 -2.11 0.88
N ALA A 369 14.46 -1.39 0.99
CA ALA A 369 15.60 -1.52 0.09
C ALA A 369 16.56 -2.61 0.59
N VAL A 370 16.99 -3.50 -0.32
CA VAL A 370 17.91 -4.58 -0.05
C VAL A 370 19.07 -4.55 -1.07
N PRO A 371 20.20 -5.26 -0.83
CA PRO A 371 21.30 -5.29 -1.78
C PRO A 371 20.87 -5.70 -3.18
N GLY A 372 21.43 -5.05 -4.19
CA GLY A 372 21.09 -5.30 -5.58
C GLY A 372 21.45 -6.71 -6.08
N ASP A 373 22.35 -7.40 -5.43
CA ASP A 373 22.76 -8.78 -5.72
C ASP A 373 21.89 -9.84 -5.01
N THR A 374 20.91 -9.43 -4.18
CA THR A 374 19.96 -10.36 -3.53
C THR A 374 19.31 -11.26 -4.58
N SER A 375 19.38 -12.58 -4.36
CA SER A 375 18.89 -13.58 -5.32
C SER A 375 17.36 -13.56 -5.46
N CYS A 376 16.85 -13.99 -6.62
CA CYS A 376 15.41 -14.15 -6.83
C CYS A 376 14.79 -15.09 -5.80
N ASP A 377 15.50 -16.15 -5.40
CA ASP A 377 15.00 -17.13 -4.44
C ASP A 377 14.90 -16.54 -3.03
N THR A 378 15.84 -15.68 -2.64
CA THR A 378 15.77 -14.96 -1.37
C THR A 378 14.59 -13.97 -1.37
N LEU A 379 14.38 -13.21 -2.45
CA LEU A 379 13.21 -12.32 -2.58
C LEU A 379 11.89 -13.11 -2.52
N SER A 380 11.86 -14.26 -3.19
CA SER A 380 10.71 -15.17 -3.15
C SER A 380 10.46 -15.74 -1.76
N ALA A 381 11.53 -16.06 -1.01
CA ALA A 381 11.41 -16.61 0.34
C ALA A 381 10.84 -15.58 1.32
N ILE A 382 11.32 -14.33 1.28
CA ILE A 382 10.76 -13.22 2.06
C ILE A 382 9.27 -13.03 1.73
N LEU A 383 8.90 -13.08 0.45
CA LEU A 383 7.49 -13.03 0.04
C LEU A 383 6.69 -14.22 0.56
N ALA A 384 7.26 -15.43 0.57
CA ALA A 384 6.61 -16.62 1.12
C ALA A 384 6.33 -16.50 2.61
N ASP A 385 7.29 -15.96 3.39
CA ASP A 385 7.16 -15.75 4.83
C ASP A 385 6.07 -14.71 5.13
N GLU A 386 6.06 -13.58 4.42
CA GLU A 386 5.01 -12.57 4.54
C GLU A 386 3.63 -13.11 4.14
N ALA A 387 3.56 -13.89 3.07
CA ALA A 387 2.31 -14.52 2.66
C ALA A 387 1.82 -15.52 3.72
N ALA A 388 2.73 -16.27 4.37
CA ALA A 388 2.39 -17.19 5.46
C ALA A 388 1.87 -16.43 6.69
N ILE A 389 2.50 -15.31 7.06
CA ILE A 389 2.03 -14.42 8.15
C ILE A 389 0.61 -13.93 7.84
N GLY A 390 0.37 -13.43 6.63
CA GLY A 390 -0.94 -12.96 6.20
C GLY A 390 -2.00 -14.06 6.20
N MET A 391 -1.66 -15.22 5.65
CA MET A 391 -2.55 -16.37 5.55
C MET A 391 -2.98 -16.87 6.93
N VAL A 392 -2.02 -17.08 7.85
CA VAL A 392 -2.29 -17.63 9.18
C VAL A 392 -3.05 -16.64 10.07
N ASN A 393 -2.72 -15.36 10.00
CA ASN A 393 -3.36 -14.31 10.81
C ASN A 393 -4.66 -13.76 10.20
N ASN A 394 -5.09 -14.26 9.04
CA ASN A 394 -6.28 -13.76 8.31
C ASN A 394 -6.25 -12.24 8.14
N LYS A 395 -5.10 -11.73 7.73
CA LYS A 395 -4.87 -10.31 7.45
C LYS A 395 -4.22 -10.12 6.08
N THR A 396 -4.36 -8.95 5.49
CA THR A 396 -3.58 -8.59 4.32
C THR A 396 -2.12 -8.44 4.70
N THR A 397 -1.23 -9.04 3.91
CA THR A 397 0.18 -8.70 3.87
C THR A 397 0.56 -8.26 2.47
N ALA A 398 1.38 -7.22 2.39
CA ALA A 398 1.96 -6.69 1.17
C ALA A 398 3.48 -6.78 1.26
N VAL A 399 4.14 -6.99 0.13
CA VAL A 399 5.59 -6.99 0.01
C VAL A 399 5.99 -6.03 -1.10
N ARG A 400 6.69 -4.96 -0.74
CA ARG A 400 7.32 -3.99 -1.63
C ARG A 400 8.80 -3.92 -1.30
N LEU A 401 9.55 -4.86 -1.92
CA LEU A 401 11.01 -5.01 -1.79
C LEU A 401 11.69 -4.40 -3.01
N ILE A 402 12.78 -3.69 -2.77
CA ILE A 402 13.54 -3.01 -3.82
C ILE A 402 15.00 -3.49 -3.75
N PRO A 403 15.39 -4.48 -4.55
CA PRO A 403 16.79 -4.88 -4.69
C PRO A 403 17.51 -3.81 -5.52
N VAL A 404 18.25 -2.91 -4.87
CA VAL A 404 18.78 -1.70 -5.49
C VAL A 404 20.07 -2.03 -6.27
N PRO A 405 20.06 -1.96 -7.62
CA PRO A 405 21.21 -2.34 -8.42
C PRO A 405 22.48 -1.55 -8.07
N GLY A 406 23.59 -2.27 -7.85
CA GLY A 406 24.88 -1.67 -7.53
C GLY A 406 25.04 -1.16 -6.09
N LYS A 407 24.02 -1.31 -5.23
CA LYS A 407 24.07 -0.92 -3.82
C LYS A 407 24.26 -2.10 -2.89
N THR A 408 24.93 -1.83 -1.76
CA THR A 408 25.24 -2.81 -0.71
C THR A 408 24.78 -2.30 0.66
N VAL A 409 24.79 -3.17 1.66
CA VAL A 409 24.40 -2.85 3.04
C VAL A 409 25.16 -1.65 3.58
N GLY A 410 24.44 -0.72 4.22
CA GLY A 410 25.00 0.52 4.77
C GLY A 410 24.98 1.71 3.83
N GLU A 411 24.72 1.50 2.54
CA GLU A 411 24.43 2.58 1.60
C GLU A 411 22.97 3.02 1.67
N THR A 412 22.62 4.07 0.94
CA THR A 412 21.24 4.60 0.86
C THR A 412 20.79 4.71 -0.59
N VAL A 413 19.49 4.66 -0.80
CA VAL A 413 18.83 4.98 -2.07
C VAL A 413 17.78 6.05 -1.85
N GLU A 414 17.65 6.99 -2.75
CA GLU A 414 16.63 8.04 -2.73
C GLU A 414 15.56 7.75 -3.76
N PHE A 415 14.29 7.79 -3.34
CA PHE A 415 13.13 7.62 -4.19
C PHE A 415 12.42 8.96 -4.45
N GLY A 416 12.66 9.94 -3.60
CA GLY A 416 12.10 11.30 -3.69
C GLY A 416 10.66 11.42 -3.22
N GLY A 417 10.22 12.67 -3.04
CA GLY A 417 8.85 13.01 -2.65
C GLY A 417 8.40 12.29 -1.38
N LEU A 418 7.19 11.75 -1.41
CA LEU A 418 6.62 10.99 -0.28
C LEU A 418 7.28 9.62 -0.05
N LEU A 419 7.94 9.06 -1.06
CA LEU A 419 8.60 7.76 -0.95
C LEU A 419 9.95 7.83 -0.21
N GLY A 420 10.50 9.04 -0.02
CA GLY A 420 11.65 9.32 0.80
C GLY A 420 12.96 8.67 0.34
N PHE A 421 13.70 8.16 1.31
CA PHE A 421 14.96 7.45 1.07
C PHE A 421 15.08 6.24 2.02
N ALA A 422 15.79 5.20 1.59
CA ALA A 422 15.97 4.00 2.40
C ALA A 422 17.46 3.66 2.59
N PRO A 423 17.87 3.29 3.81
CA PRO A 423 19.11 2.54 4.00
C PRO A 423 18.94 1.13 3.41
N ILE A 424 20.01 0.60 2.81
CA ILE A 424 20.04 -0.77 2.30
C ILE A 424 20.12 -1.74 3.48
N MET A 425 19.08 -2.51 3.69
CA MET A 425 18.98 -3.46 4.80
C MET A 425 19.67 -4.79 4.47
N ALA A 426 20.34 -5.36 5.46
CA ALA A 426 20.91 -6.70 5.31
C ALA A 426 19.81 -7.76 5.18
N VAL A 427 20.01 -8.71 4.28
CA VAL A 427 19.23 -9.94 4.17
C VAL A 427 19.98 -11.11 4.79
N ASN A 428 19.25 -12.13 5.27
CA ASN A 428 19.85 -13.33 5.84
C ASN A 428 20.70 -14.07 4.77
N ALA A 429 21.86 -14.56 5.17
CA ALA A 429 22.77 -15.31 4.29
C ALA A 429 22.34 -16.76 4.01
N GLY A 430 21.31 -17.28 4.71
CA GLY A 430 20.76 -18.61 4.47
C GLY A 430 20.08 -18.73 3.11
N SER A 431 20.31 -19.85 2.39
CA SER A 431 19.67 -20.09 1.10
C SER A 431 18.32 -20.78 1.25
N ALA A 432 17.29 -20.26 0.58
CA ALA A 432 15.97 -20.86 0.44
C ALA A 432 15.73 -21.45 -0.97
N GLU A 433 16.75 -21.50 -1.84
CA GLU A 433 16.65 -21.95 -3.22
C GLU A 433 15.90 -23.29 -3.35
N ARG A 434 16.29 -24.30 -2.57
CA ARG A 434 15.67 -25.62 -2.61
C ARG A 434 14.20 -25.60 -2.18
N PHE A 435 13.83 -24.71 -1.25
CA PHE A 435 12.43 -24.53 -0.82
C PHE A 435 11.59 -23.93 -1.93
N ILE A 436 12.05 -22.82 -2.52
CA ILE A 436 11.36 -22.14 -3.60
C ILE A 436 11.26 -23.02 -4.85
N ALA A 437 12.34 -23.72 -5.20
CA ALA A 437 12.37 -24.65 -6.33
C ALA A 437 11.42 -25.84 -6.22
N ARG A 438 10.88 -26.16 -5.02
CA ARG A 438 9.85 -27.19 -4.89
C ARG A 438 8.55 -26.83 -5.58
N GLY A 439 8.23 -25.52 -5.66
CA GLY A 439 6.99 -25.05 -6.28
C GLY A 439 5.71 -25.60 -5.62
N GLY A 440 4.62 -25.58 -6.37
CA GLY A 440 3.36 -26.14 -5.94
C GLY A 440 2.55 -25.17 -5.06
N HIS A 441 1.83 -25.69 -4.07
CA HIS A 441 0.88 -24.92 -3.30
C HIS A 441 1.01 -25.22 -1.80
N ILE A 442 1.11 -24.18 -0.98
CA ILE A 442 1.01 -24.28 0.48
C ILE A 442 -0.49 -24.29 0.83
N PRO A 443 -1.02 -25.34 1.46
CA PRO A 443 -2.45 -25.43 1.72
C PRO A 443 -2.94 -24.37 2.72
N ALA A 444 -4.21 -24.01 2.60
CA ALA A 444 -4.87 -23.12 3.56
C ALA A 444 -4.82 -23.72 4.97
N PRO A 445 -4.65 -22.89 6.03
CA PRO A 445 -4.68 -23.36 7.40
C PRO A 445 -6.07 -23.88 7.76
N ALA A 446 -6.16 -24.79 8.72
CA ALA A 446 -7.43 -25.44 9.10
C ALA A 446 -8.55 -24.42 9.48
N HIS A 447 -8.19 -23.32 10.13
CA HIS A 447 -9.14 -22.25 10.48
C HIS A 447 -9.56 -21.36 9.28
N GLY A 448 -8.85 -21.44 8.16
CA GLY A 448 -9.22 -20.78 6.92
C GLY A 448 -10.35 -21.47 6.16
N ASN A 449 -10.55 -22.77 6.42
CA ASN A 449 -11.62 -23.57 5.84
C ASN A 449 -12.91 -23.41 6.67
N LYS A 450 -13.50 -22.23 6.62
CA LYS A 450 -14.84 -22.01 7.17
C LYS A 450 -15.86 -22.37 6.10
N ASN A 451 -16.53 -23.50 6.31
CA ASN A 451 -17.66 -23.87 5.49
C ASN A 451 -18.91 -23.10 5.92
#